data_7b84320d6b22e82d5da6692308b0f683
#
_entry.id   7b84320d6b22e82d5da6692308b0f683
#
_cell.length_a   1.000
_cell.length_b   1.000
_cell.length_c   1.000
_cell.angle_alpha   90.00
_cell.angle_beta   90.00
_cell.angle_gamma   90.00
#
_symmetry.space_group_name_H-M   'P 1'
#
loop_
_entity.id
_entity.type
_entity.pdbx_description
1 polymer ?
#
loop_
_entity_poly.entity_id
_entity_poly.type
_entity_poly.pdbx_seq_one_letter_code
_entity_poly.pdbx_strand_id
1 'polypeptide(L)'
;SVDKLTSSEMAVHIKDCNAVVSCLGHNLTFKGIFGHPRLLVTDTVQGICNAIKSNDSGDAIKVILMNTTGNSNRDIPEIPPLSQRIVIAILRVLLPPHVDNEKAADFLRTQIGQNDNAIEWVAVRPDALSDEKEVTEYNVHISPLRNAIFDSGTTSRVNVGNFITELILNESVWLKWKGQ
;
A
#
# COMPACT_ATOMS: atom_id res chain seq x y z
N SER A 1 -11.64 -13.62 -8.71
CA SER A 1 -11.28 -12.20 -8.50
C SER A 1 -11.31 -11.92 -7.01
N VAL A 2 -10.35 -11.20 -6.49
CA VAL A 2 -10.16 -10.97 -5.04
C VAL A 2 -11.38 -10.31 -4.41
N ASP A 3 -12.04 -9.40 -5.13
CA ASP A 3 -13.27 -8.71 -4.71
C ASP A 3 -14.50 -9.63 -4.53
N LYS A 4 -14.37 -10.90 -4.92
CA LYS A 4 -15.44 -11.91 -4.81
C LYS A 4 -15.14 -13.00 -3.79
N LEU A 5 -13.94 -13.00 -3.22
CA LEU A 5 -13.58 -13.97 -2.19
C LEU A 5 -14.34 -13.66 -0.88
N THR A 6 -14.92 -14.69 -0.31
CA THR A 6 -15.39 -14.64 1.07
C THR A 6 -14.21 -14.59 2.03
N SER A 7 -14.44 -14.14 3.27
CA SER A 7 -13.40 -14.15 4.30
C SER A 7 -12.83 -15.55 4.54
N SER A 8 -13.64 -16.59 4.45
CA SER A 8 -13.20 -17.98 4.62
C SER A 8 -12.29 -18.44 3.48
N GLU A 9 -12.64 -18.10 2.21
CA GLU A 9 -11.81 -18.42 1.07
C GLU A 9 -10.48 -17.66 1.13
N MET A 10 -10.50 -16.40 1.53
CA MET A 10 -9.29 -15.60 1.71
C MET A 10 -8.39 -16.19 2.81
N ALA A 11 -8.97 -16.65 3.93
CA ALA A 11 -8.24 -17.32 5.00
C ALA A 11 -7.52 -18.59 4.53
N VAL A 12 -8.16 -19.38 3.65
CA VAL A 12 -7.52 -20.55 3.04
C VAL A 12 -6.30 -20.17 2.20
N HIS A 13 -6.38 -19.08 1.42
CA HIS A 13 -5.27 -18.63 0.58
C HIS A 13 -4.11 -18.04 1.39
N ILE A 14 -4.39 -17.46 2.55
CA ILE A 14 -3.38 -16.82 3.42
C ILE A 14 -2.77 -17.84 4.40
N LYS A 15 -3.43 -18.97 4.60
CA LYS A 15 -2.91 -20.01 5.48
C LYS A 15 -1.47 -20.39 5.09
N ASP A 16 -0.61 -20.50 6.08
CA ASP A 16 0.81 -20.85 5.93
C ASP A 16 1.65 -19.82 5.12
N CYS A 17 1.13 -18.60 4.89
CA CYS A 17 1.88 -17.51 4.30
C CYS A 17 2.63 -16.72 5.37
N ASN A 18 3.90 -16.37 5.13
CA ASN A 18 4.67 -15.47 5.99
C ASN A 18 4.49 -13.99 5.61
N ALA A 19 4.04 -13.72 4.39
CA ALA A 19 3.79 -12.38 3.90
C ALA A 19 2.64 -12.34 2.89
N VAL A 20 1.93 -11.22 2.85
CA VAL A 20 0.90 -10.90 1.86
C VAL A 20 1.20 -9.56 1.24
N VAL A 21 1.26 -9.51 -0.10
CA VAL A 21 1.51 -8.28 -0.86
C VAL A 21 0.27 -7.87 -1.61
N SER A 22 -0.24 -6.68 -1.36
CA SER A 22 -1.35 -6.09 -2.11
C SER A 22 -0.84 -5.04 -3.08
N CYS A 23 -0.82 -5.37 -4.37
CA CYS A 23 -0.55 -4.45 -5.47
C CYS A 23 -1.85 -4.10 -6.24
N LEU A 24 -2.98 -4.14 -5.56
CA LEU A 24 -4.27 -3.83 -6.16
C LEU A 24 -4.41 -2.33 -6.43
N GLY A 25 -5.07 -2.04 -7.54
CA GLY A 25 -5.45 -0.69 -7.92
C GLY A 25 -6.67 -0.72 -8.84
N HIS A 26 -7.30 0.44 -8.98
CA HIS A 26 -8.41 0.59 -9.90
C HIS A 26 -7.92 0.68 -11.35
N ASN A 27 -8.65 0.10 -12.27
CA ASN A 27 -8.40 0.31 -13.70
C ASN A 27 -8.66 1.78 -14.06
N LEU A 28 -7.78 2.37 -14.88
CA LEU A 28 -7.90 3.77 -15.34
C LEU A 28 -8.94 3.95 -16.47
N THR A 29 -10.03 3.21 -16.41
CA THR A 29 -11.21 3.38 -17.26
C THR A 29 -12.30 4.12 -16.51
N PHE A 30 -13.25 4.74 -17.22
CA PHE A 30 -14.37 5.42 -16.57
C PHE A 30 -15.11 4.49 -15.59
N LYS A 31 -15.36 3.25 -15.98
CA LYS A 31 -15.98 2.23 -15.12
C LYS A 31 -15.09 1.83 -13.93
N GLY A 32 -13.79 1.79 -14.11
CA GLY A 32 -12.85 1.47 -13.02
C GLY A 32 -12.70 2.61 -12.01
N ILE A 33 -12.84 3.87 -12.47
CA ILE A 33 -12.73 5.05 -11.61
C ILE A 33 -14.04 5.33 -10.86
N PHE A 34 -15.18 5.24 -11.54
CA PHE A 34 -16.47 5.65 -11.01
C PHE A 34 -17.44 4.50 -10.73
N GLY A 35 -17.11 3.28 -11.16
CA GLY A 35 -17.92 2.08 -10.96
C GLY A 35 -17.74 1.44 -9.58
N HIS A 36 -18.26 0.23 -9.46
CA HIS A 36 -18.10 -0.60 -8.26
C HIS A 36 -17.12 -1.75 -8.51
N PRO A 37 -16.39 -2.21 -7.45
CA PRO A 37 -16.37 -1.69 -6.08
C PRO A 37 -15.59 -0.38 -5.96
N ARG A 38 -16.09 0.58 -5.17
CA ARG A 38 -15.44 1.91 -4.98
C ARG A 38 -14.31 1.87 -3.95
N LEU A 39 -14.32 0.88 -3.07
CA LEU A 39 -13.34 0.67 -2.02
C LEU A 39 -12.58 -0.64 -2.23
N LEU A 40 -12.23 -0.94 -3.48
CA LEU A 40 -11.56 -2.19 -3.87
C LEU A 40 -10.30 -2.46 -3.05
N VAL A 41 -9.44 -1.45 -2.90
CA VAL A 41 -8.16 -1.60 -2.18
C VAL A 41 -8.41 -1.69 -0.67
N THR A 42 -9.23 -0.81 -0.13
CA THR A 42 -9.59 -0.79 1.30
C THR A 42 -10.27 -2.08 1.72
N ASP A 43 -11.31 -2.50 1.00
CA ASP A 43 -12.08 -3.71 1.34
C ASP A 43 -11.20 -4.96 1.25
N THR A 44 -10.29 -5.01 0.27
CA THR A 44 -9.36 -6.13 0.12
C THR A 44 -8.34 -6.16 1.27
N VAL A 45 -7.74 -5.04 1.63
CA VAL A 45 -6.79 -4.97 2.75
C VAL A 45 -7.46 -5.36 4.07
N GLN A 46 -8.69 -4.90 4.30
CA GLN A 46 -9.48 -5.30 5.47
C GLN A 46 -9.77 -6.81 5.47
N GLY A 47 -10.15 -7.36 4.31
CA GLY A 47 -10.37 -8.78 4.14
C GLY A 47 -9.13 -9.62 4.44
N ILE A 48 -7.95 -9.19 3.94
CA ILE A 48 -6.66 -9.82 4.22
C ILE A 48 -6.38 -9.81 5.73
N CYS A 49 -6.48 -8.65 6.37
CA CYS A 49 -6.21 -8.53 7.81
C CYS A 49 -7.16 -9.38 8.66
N ASN A 50 -8.44 -9.41 8.31
CA ASN A 50 -9.43 -10.25 8.99
C ASN A 50 -9.13 -11.75 8.80
N ALA A 51 -8.73 -12.15 7.59
CA ALA A 51 -8.36 -13.52 7.28
C ALA A 51 -7.10 -13.96 8.04
N ILE A 52 -6.09 -13.09 8.16
CA ILE A 52 -4.90 -13.34 8.97
C ILE A 52 -5.30 -13.57 10.42
N LYS A 53 -6.09 -12.67 11.01
CA LYS A 53 -6.54 -12.78 12.41
C LYS A 53 -7.39 -14.01 12.68
N SER A 54 -8.10 -14.51 11.67
CA SER A 54 -8.90 -15.74 11.81
C SER A 54 -8.09 -17.03 11.76
N ASN A 55 -6.87 -16.99 11.18
CA ASN A 55 -6.03 -18.18 11.01
C ASN A 55 -5.20 -18.54 12.25
N ASP A 56 -5.03 -17.61 13.22
CA ASP A 56 -4.26 -17.80 14.45
C ASP A 56 -2.89 -18.50 14.22
N SER A 57 -2.09 -17.93 13.33
CA SER A 57 -0.84 -18.54 12.84
C SER A 57 0.32 -18.51 13.85
N GLY A 58 0.14 -17.90 15.02
CA GLY A 58 1.15 -17.79 16.08
C GLY A 58 2.22 -16.73 15.83
N ASP A 59 2.69 -16.57 14.60
CA ASP A 59 3.65 -15.55 14.19
C ASP A 59 2.95 -14.43 13.41
N ALA A 60 3.45 -13.20 13.55
CA ALA A 60 2.92 -12.05 12.81
C ALA A 60 3.20 -12.19 11.31
N ILE A 61 2.17 -11.96 10.50
CA ILE A 61 2.27 -11.98 9.03
C ILE A 61 2.60 -10.57 8.53
N LYS A 62 3.58 -10.48 7.64
CA LYS A 62 3.99 -9.24 6.97
C LYS A 62 2.95 -8.85 5.92
N VAL A 63 2.30 -7.69 6.06
CA VAL A 63 1.36 -7.14 5.08
C VAL A 63 2.02 -5.96 4.37
N ILE A 64 2.23 -6.06 3.07
CA ILE A 64 2.84 -5.02 2.25
C ILE A 64 1.78 -4.45 1.32
N LEU A 65 1.46 -3.17 1.51
CA LEU A 65 0.52 -2.43 0.68
C LEU A 65 1.29 -1.55 -0.32
N MET A 66 1.13 -1.80 -1.61
CA MET A 66 1.57 -0.84 -2.61
C MET A 66 0.59 0.33 -2.68
N ASN A 67 1.10 1.53 -2.47
CA ASN A 67 0.33 2.77 -2.45
C ASN A 67 0.94 3.79 -3.43
N THR A 68 0.95 5.07 -3.13
CA THR A 68 1.47 6.15 -3.99
C THR A 68 2.08 7.27 -3.14
N THR A 69 3.09 7.97 -3.67
CA THR A 69 3.64 9.19 -3.07
C THR A 69 2.61 10.34 -2.94
N GLY A 70 1.47 10.25 -3.63
CA GLY A 70 0.35 11.17 -3.42
C GLY A 70 -0.30 11.06 -2.05
N ASN A 71 -0.10 9.96 -1.33
CA ASN A 71 -0.61 9.75 0.03
C ASN A 71 0.46 10.09 1.05
N SER A 72 0.12 10.95 2.01
CA SER A 72 1.03 11.33 3.10
C SER A 72 0.94 10.35 4.25
N ASN A 73 2.08 10.04 4.87
CA ASN A 73 2.11 9.40 6.17
C ASN A 73 1.76 10.43 7.25
N ARG A 74 0.66 10.20 7.97
CA ARG A 74 0.14 11.13 8.97
C ARG A 74 0.77 10.97 10.35
N ASP A 75 1.60 9.93 10.55
CA ASP A 75 2.29 9.68 11.82
C ASP A 75 3.65 10.41 11.90
N ILE A 76 4.09 10.96 10.77
CA ILE A 76 5.30 11.78 10.68
C ILE A 76 4.97 13.16 10.10
N PRO A 77 5.80 14.20 10.35
CA PRO A 77 5.52 15.57 9.89
C PRO A 77 5.77 15.75 8.39
N GLU A 78 5.02 15.02 7.56
CA GLU A 78 4.98 15.25 6.11
C GLU A 78 4.09 16.47 5.82
N ILE A 79 4.70 17.60 5.47
CA ILE A 79 3.96 18.81 5.11
C ILE A 79 4.16 19.09 3.62
N PRO A 80 3.28 18.57 2.74
CA PRO A 80 3.36 18.87 1.32
C PRO A 80 3.17 20.37 1.06
N PRO A 81 3.77 20.92 0.00
CA PRO A 81 3.55 22.30 -0.42
C PRO A 81 2.06 22.62 -0.61
N LEU A 82 1.66 23.88 -0.38
CA LEU A 82 0.25 24.30 -0.48
C LEU A 82 -0.38 23.95 -1.84
N SER A 83 0.37 24.12 -2.92
CA SER A 83 -0.08 23.74 -4.28
C SER A 83 -0.44 22.26 -4.38
N GLN A 84 0.39 21.37 -3.85
CA GLN A 84 0.11 19.93 -3.81
C GLN A 84 -1.12 19.63 -2.94
N ARG A 85 -1.25 20.27 -1.80
CA ARG A 85 -2.40 20.09 -0.89
C ARG A 85 -3.73 20.47 -1.57
N ILE A 86 -3.74 21.57 -2.34
CA ILE A 86 -4.93 22.00 -3.10
C ILE A 86 -5.28 20.95 -4.17
N VAL A 87 -4.30 20.49 -4.95
CA VAL A 87 -4.55 19.47 -5.97
C VAL A 87 -5.03 18.16 -5.36
N ILE A 88 -4.42 17.69 -4.27
CA ILE A 88 -4.89 16.49 -3.57
C ILE A 88 -6.31 16.67 -3.03
N ALA A 89 -6.68 17.83 -2.50
CA ALA A 89 -8.04 18.10 -2.08
C ALA A 89 -9.05 17.99 -3.25
N ILE A 90 -8.68 18.48 -4.43
CA ILE A 90 -9.48 18.33 -5.65
C ILE A 90 -9.56 16.85 -6.08
N LEU A 91 -8.43 16.13 -6.07
CA LEU A 91 -8.38 14.70 -6.41
C LEU A 91 -9.25 13.85 -5.48
N ARG A 92 -9.32 14.17 -4.20
CA ARG A 92 -10.22 13.48 -3.25
C ARG A 92 -11.70 13.60 -3.63
N VAL A 93 -12.09 14.69 -4.29
CA VAL A 93 -13.46 14.89 -4.77
C VAL A 93 -13.69 14.22 -6.13
N LEU A 94 -12.70 14.32 -7.03
CA LEU A 94 -12.86 13.92 -8.42
C LEU A 94 -12.41 12.48 -8.72
N LEU A 95 -11.53 11.90 -7.89
CA LEU A 95 -10.94 10.57 -8.13
C LEU A 95 -11.18 9.64 -6.94
N PRO A 96 -12.31 8.91 -6.88
CA PRO A 96 -12.58 7.91 -5.86
C PRO A 96 -11.43 6.91 -5.61
N PRO A 97 -10.65 6.44 -6.61
CA PRO A 97 -9.48 5.60 -6.40
C PRO A 97 -8.41 6.20 -5.50
N HIS A 98 -8.21 7.51 -5.54
CA HIS A 98 -7.26 8.20 -4.66
C HIS A 98 -7.70 8.11 -3.20
N VAL A 99 -8.97 8.33 -2.94
CA VAL A 99 -9.56 8.22 -1.60
C VAL A 99 -9.50 6.78 -1.08
N ASP A 100 -9.72 5.80 -1.96
CA ASP A 100 -9.62 4.39 -1.60
C ASP A 100 -8.19 4.01 -1.16
N ASN A 101 -7.18 4.43 -1.91
CA ASN A 101 -5.78 4.22 -1.52
C ASN A 101 -5.41 4.90 -0.20
N GLU A 102 -5.90 6.13 0.05
CA GLU A 102 -5.71 6.81 1.34
C GLU A 102 -6.36 6.02 2.49
N LYS A 103 -7.60 5.56 2.31
CA LYS A 103 -8.33 4.78 3.32
C LYS A 103 -7.66 3.44 3.63
N ALA A 104 -7.13 2.76 2.62
CA ALA A 104 -6.41 1.50 2.82
C ALA A 104 -5.16 1.69 3.70
N ALA A 105 -4.37 2.74 3.44
CA ALA A 105 -3.21 3.07 4.28
C ALA A 105 -3.63 3.54 5.68
N ASP A 106 -4.67 4.38 5.79
CA ASP A 106 -5.20 4.82 7.08
C ASP A 106 -5.75 3.65 7.91
N PHE A 107 -6.36 2.65 7.28
CA PHE A 107 -6.81 1.45 7.97
C PHE A 107 -5.63 0.69 8.62
N LEU A 108 -4.55 0.44 7.88
CA LEU A 108 -3.36 -0.19 8.45
C LEU A 108 -2.79 0.63 9.61
N ARG A 109 -2.66 1.93 9.41
CA ARG A 109 -2.12 2.86 10.39
C ARG A 109 -2.96 2.94 11.68
N THR A 110 -4.29 3.03 11.57
CA THR A 110 -5.18 3.35 12.70
C THR A 110 -5.89 2.15 13.31
N GLN A 111 -6.17 1.11 12.53
CA GLN A 111 -6.92 -0.06 13.00
C GLN A 111 -6.00 -1.25 13.30
N ILE A 112 -4.94 -1.44 12.54
CA ILE A 112 -3.90 -2.42 12.85
C ILE A 112 -2.87 -1.80 13.79
N GLY A 113 -2.41 -0.59 13.48
CA GLY A 113 -1.45 0.14 14.31
C GLY A 113 -0.05 -0.47 14.26
N GLN A 114 0.75 -0.16 15.29
CA GLN A 114 2.17 -0.54 15.36
C GLN A 114 2.42 -1.79 16.21
N ASN A 115 1.44 -2.24 16.98
CA ASN A 115 1.61 -3.26 18.01
C ASN A 115 0.58 -4.40 17.89
N ASP A 116 0.10 -4.69 16.68
CA ASP A 116 -0.78 -5.84 16.44
C ASP A 116 0.04 -7.14 16.54
N ASN A 117 -0.46 -8.13 17.26
CA ASN A 117 0.28 -9.37 17.49
C ASN A 117 0.27 -10.31 16.27
N ALA A 118 -0.69 -10.18 15.37
CA ALA A 118 -0.86 -11.05 14.21
C ALA A 118 -0.40 -10.41 12.90
N ILE A 119 -0.26 -9.08 12.86
CA ILE A 119 0.00 -8.34 11.63
C ILE A 119 1.09 -7.29 11.85
N GLU A 120 2.13 -7.35 11.04
CA GLU A 120 3.06 -6.25 10.82
C GLU A 120 2.82 -5.69 9.41
N TRP A 121 3.00 -4.40 9.17
CA TRP A 121 2.69 -3.82 7.87
C TRP A 121 3.68 -2.75 7.40
N VAL A 122 3.73 -2.58 6.07
CA VAL A 122 4.45 -1.49 5.38
C VAL A 122 3.59 -0.98 4.23
N ALA A 123 3.52 0.34 4.03
CA ALA A 123 2.94 0.97 2.85
C ALA A 123 4.06 1.48 1.93
N VAL A 124 4.33 0.77 0.84
CA VAL A 124 5.31 1.17 -0.18
C VAL A 124 4.69 2.23 -1.08
N ARG A 125 5.32 3.40 -1.16
CA ARG A 125 4.82 4.57 -1.90
C ARG A 125 5.76 4.94 -3.06
N PRO A 126 5.71 4.23 -4.18
CA PRO A 126 6.55 4.54 -5.33
C PRO A 126 6.16 5.88 -5.98
N ASP A 127 7.13 6.49 -6.62
CA ASP A 127 6.92 7.57 -7.59
C ASP A 127 6.21 7.03 -8.85
N ALA A 128 6.13 7.84 -9.91
CA ALA A 128 5.57 7.40 -11.18
C ALA A 128 6.30 6.13 -11.69
N LEU A 129 5.53 5.13 -12.09
CA LEU A 129 6.09 3.83 -12.45
C LEU A 129 6.52 3.78 -13.93
N SER A 130 7.75 3.34 -14.18
CA SER A 130 8.25 3.00 -15.51
C SER A 130 8.45 1.49 -15.67
N ASP A 131 8.58 1.07 -16.92
CA ASP A 131 8.88 -0.31 -17.28
C ASP A 131 10.35 -0.43 -17.69
N GLU A 132 11.15 -1.06 -16.81
CA GLU A 132 12.54 -1.41 -17.07
C GLU A 132 12.71 -2.93 -17.00
N LYS A 133 13.78 -3.43 -17.61
CA LYS A 133 14.04 -4.88 -17.67
C LYS A 133 14.86 -5.39 -16.51
N GLU A 134 15.65 -4.53 -15.89
CA GLU A 134 16.63 -4.89 -14.86
C GLU A 134 16.48 -4.02 -13.64
N VAL A 135 16.87 -4.55 -12.48
CA VAL A 135 17.00 -3.78 -11.26
C VAL A 135 18.17 -2.82 -11.41
N THR A 136 17.91 -1.56 -11.15
CA THR A 136 18.92 -0.49 -11.14
C THR A 136 19.14 0.02 -9.72
N GLU A 137 20.09 0.90 -9.50
CA GLU A 137 20.25 1.59 -8.23
C GLU A 137 19.02 2.46 -7.92
N TYR A 138 18.50 2.36 -6.70
CA TYR A 138 17.38 3.16 -6.22
C TYR A 138 17.55 3.51 -4.75
N ASN A 139 16.90 4.59 -4.32
CA ASN A 139 16.90 5.03 -2.93
C ASN A 139 15.52 4.88 -2.32
N VAL A 140 15.48 4.51 -1.04
CA VAL A 140 14.26 4.42 -0.26
C VAL A 140 14.29 5.46 0.85
N HIS A 141 13.22 6.23 0.98
CA HIS A 141 13.09 7.33 1.92
C HIS A 141 11.82 7.16 2.77
N ILE A 142 11.86 7.64 3.99
CA ILE A 142 10.70 7.62 4.91
C ILE A 142 9.57 8.55 4.42
N SER A 143 9.94 9.62 3.73
CA SER A 143 9.03 10.62 3.16
C SER A 143 9.39 10.94 1.73
N PRO A 144 8.42 11.34 0.88
CA PRO A 144 8.70 11.80 -0.47
C PRO A 144 9.67 12.99 -0.45
N LEU A 145 10.72 12.94 -1.27
CA LEU A 145 11.68 14.04 -1.45
C LEU A 145 11.21 15.07 -2.47
N ARG A 146 10.24 14.70 -3.30
CA ARG A 146 9.73 15.50 -4.42
C ARG A 146 8.25 15.77 -4.28
N ASN A 147 7.77 16.75 -5.03
CA ASN A 147 6.35 17.02 -5.14
C ASN A 147 5.69 15.93 -6.02
N ALA A 148 4.79 15.16 -5.45
CA ALA A 148 4.14 14.04 -6.13
C ALA A 148 3.32 14.44 -7.37
N ILE A 149 2.97 15.72 -7.52
CA ILE A 149 2.11 16.24 -8.59
C ILE A 149 2.94 17.02 -9.63
N PHE A 150 3.80 17.95 -9.18
CA PHE A 150 4.47 18.91 -10.06
C PHE A 150 5.92 18.58 -10.35
N ASP A 151 6.52 17.66 -9.59
CA ASP A 151 7.90 17.19 -9.74
C ASP A 151 7.97 15.72 -9.30
N SER A 152 7.11 14.89 -9.88
CA SER A 152 7.09 13.46 -9.58
C SER A 152 8.37 12.81 -10.08
N GLY A 153 9.06 12.07 -9.20
CA GLY A 153 10.13 11.17 -9.61
C GLY A 153 9.58 10.00 -10.45
N THR A 154 10.49 9.17 -10.90
CA THR A 154 10.17 7.92 -11.60
C THR A 154 10.94 6.78 -10.99
N THR A 155 10.28 5.66 -10.75
CA THR A 155 10.92 4.40 -10.37
C THR A 155 10.39 3.25 -11.21
N SER A 156 11.22 2.25 -11.48
CA SER A 156 10.77 1.11 -12.28
C SER A 156 9.96 0.12 -11.45
N ARG A 157 9.02 -0.57 -12.10
CA ARG A 157 8.26 -1.66 -11.46
C ARG A 157 9.16 -2.77 -10.95
N VAL A 158 10.28 -3.03 -11.66
CA VAL A 158 11.25 -4.04 -11.23
C VAL A 158 12.01 -3.62 -9.97
N ASN A 159 12.33 -2.32 -9.80
CA ASN A 159 12.93 -1.80 -8.55
C ASN A 159 11.95 -1.88 -7.39
N VAL A 160 10.67 -1.54 -7.61
CA VAL A 160 9.62 -1.70 -6.59
C VAL A 160 9.47 -3.18 -6.19
N GLY A 161 9.44 -4.08 -7.17
CA GLY A 161 9.38 -5.52 -6.92
C GLY A 161 10.59 -6.03 -6.14
N ASN A 162 11.80 -5.54 -6.47
CA ASN A 162 13.01 -5.86 -5.73
C ASN A 162 12.92 -5.38 -4.27
N PHE A 163 12.50 -4.13 -4.02
CA PHE A 163 12.33 -3.63 -2.66
C PHE A 163 11.29 -4.43 -1.85
N ILE A 164 10.16 -4.79 -2.48
CA ILE A 164 9.15 -5.65 -1.84
C ILE A 164 9.76 -7.02 -1.49
N THR A 165 10.58 -7.58 -2.36
CA THR A 165 11.28 -8.84 -2.10
C THR A 165 12.24 -8.71 -0.93
N GLU A 166 13.00 -7.61 -0.84
CA GLU A 166 13.86 -7.33 0.31
C GLU A 166 13.07 -7.19 1.61
N LEU A 167 11.89 -6.55 1.59
CA LEU A 167 11.02 -6.47 2.76
C LEU A 167 10.55 -7.85 3.25
N ILE A 168 10.32 -8.79 2.34
CA ILE A 168 9.88 -10.14 2.69
C ILE A 168 11.05 -10.97 3.25
N LEU A 169 12.18 -10.98 2.55
CA LEU A 169 13.27 -11.93 2.79
C LEU A 169 14.31 -11.43 3.79
N ASN A 170 14.47 -10.11 3.95
CA ASN A 170 15.50 -9.51 4.77
C ASN A 170 14.91 -8.87 6.02
N GLU A 171 15.10 -9.53 7.17
CA GLU A 171 14.53 -9.09 8.45
C GLU A 171 15.06 -7.71 8.87
N SER A 172 16.31 -7.37 8.58
CA SER A 172 16.85 -6.04 8.93
C SER A 172 16.20 -4.93 8.11
N VAL A 173 15.84 -5.21 6.85
CA VAL A 173 15.08 -4.28 6.00
C VAL A 173 13.65 -4.16 6.52
N TRP A 174 13.02 -5.29 6.88
CA TRP A 174 11.68 -5.28 7.47
C TRP A 174 11.61 -4.43 8.73
N LEU A 175 12.46 -4.70 9.71
CA LEU A 175 12.50 -3.98 10.98
C LEU A 175 12.74 -2.48 10.83
N LYS A 176 13.48 -2.07 9.80
CA LYS A 176 13.72 -0.66 9.47
C LYS A 176 12.46 0.04 8.97
N TRP A 177 11.60 -0.66 8.21
CA TRP A 177 10.52 -0.02 7.45
C TRP A 177 9.12 -0.38 7.94
N LYS A 178 8.96 -1.37 8.82
CA LYS A 178 7.63 -1.75 9.32
C LYS A 178 6.93 -0.59 10.04
N GLY A 179 5.62 -0.53 9.88
CA GLY A 179 4.77 0.48 10.49
C GLY A 179 4.79 1.84 9.79
N GLN A 180 5.25 1.91 8.53
CA GLN A 180 5.35 3.16 7.77
C GLN A 180 4.63 3.06 6.43
#